data_3c8950b34eaf8ec71684f39fa7171437
#
_entry.id   3c8950b34eaf8ec71684f39fa7171437
#
_cell.length_a   1.000
_cell.length_b   1.000
_cell.length_c   1.000
_cell.angle_alpha   90.00
_cell.angle_beta   90.00
_cell.angle_gamma   90.00
#
_symmetry.space_group_name_H-M   'P 1'
#
loop_
_entity.id
_entity.type
_entity.pdbx_description
1 polymer ?
#
loop_
_entity_poly.entity_id
_entity_poly.type
_entity_poly.pdbx_seq_one_letter_code
_entity_poly.pdbx_strand_id
1 'polypeptide(L)'
;MAMKFLKILFALPKTIYLNFRLLPFRDAFKLPIWVTYNTKVIVSGGVMLKGNVKPFMIRIGFHECSECNPSDKTVFRIDGKLILEGDAHIGKGSKIIVYKDAILELGDNFAISASSTISCRKHIKFGKDIQFSWDCLVMDSDTHIIMDEQGNCINPDKEIVFYDKVWIGNGCMILKGAHVPNNCVIGAR
;
A
#
# COMPACT_ATOMS: atom_id res chain seq x y z
N MET A 1 0.92 -17.81 22.93
CA MET A 1 2.14 -18.03 22.14
C MET A 1 1.91 -18.98 20.96
N ALA A 2 1.31 -20.15 21.14
CA ALA A 2 1.04 -21.15 20.08
C ALA A 2 0.22 -20.60 18.90
N MET A 3 -0.80 -19.78 19.11
CA MET A 3 -1.68 -19.24 18.07
C MET A 3 -0.98 -18.22 17.15
N LYS A 4 0.01 -17.46 17.64
CA LYS A 4 0.84 -16.57 16.80
C LYS A 4 1.77 -17.39 15.91
N PHE A 5 2.37 -18.45 16.45
CA PHE A 5 3.25 -19.35 15.71
C PHE A 5 2.52 -20.08 14.57
N LEU A 6 1.30 -20.55 14.82
CA LEU A 6 0.45 -21.21 13.81
C LEU A 6 0.13 -20.26 12.65
N LYS A 7 -0.22 -19.00 12.92
CA LYS A 7 -0.52 -17.99 11.89
C LYS A 7 0.70 -17.70 11.01
N ILE A 8 1.90 -17.72 11.57
CA ILE A 8 3.17 -17.57 10.84
C ILE A 8 3.37 -18.77 9.91
N LEU A 9 3.19 -19.98 10.41
CA LEU A 9 3.35 -21.22 9.64
C LEU A 9 2.39 -21.26 8.44
N PHE A 10 1.12 -20.88 8.62
CA PHE A 10 0.13 -20.80 7.54
C PHE A 10 0.43 -19.67 6.52
N ALA A 11 1.19 -18.66 6.90
CA ALA A 11 1.60 -17.57 6.00
C ALA A 11 2.76 -17.96 5.07
N LEU A 12 3.61 -18.92 5.47
CA LEU A 12 4.83 -19.29 4.76
C LEU A 12 4.60 -19.73 3.29
N PRO A 13 3.67 -20.64 2.95
CA PRO A 13 3.52 -21.08 1.57
C PRO A 13 3.19 -19.93 0.62
N LYS A 14 2.27 -19.04 1.03
CA LYS A 14 1.91 -17.86 0.25
C LYS A 14 3.06 -16.85 0.16
N THR A 15 3.78 -16.63 1.25
CA THR A 15 4.97 -15.77 1.31
C THR A 15 6.04 -16.25 0.34
N ILE A 16 6.39 -17.53 0.39
CA ILE A 16 7.38 -18.12 -0.53
C ILE A 16 6.93 -17.96 -1.97
N TYR A 17 5.70 -18.39 -2.30
CA TYR A 17 5.15 -18.27 -3.65
C TYR A 17 5.23 -16.84 -4.19
N LEU A 18 4.82 -15.82 -3.39
CA LEU A 18 4.84 -14.44 -3.81
C LEU A 18 6.25 -13.91 -4.08
N ASN A 19 7.20 -14.17 -3.19
CA ASN A 19 8.56 -13.69 -3.39
C ASN A 19 9.17 -14.24 -4.68
N PHE A 20 9.04 -15.55 -4.93
CA PHE A 20 9.56 -16.17 -6.15
C PHE A 20 8.76 -15.79 -7.43
N ARG A 21 7.49 -15.41 -7.29
CA ARG A 21 6.66 -14.95 -8.41
C ARG A 21 6.95 -13.51 -8.82
N LEU A 22 7.31 -12.65 -7.86
CA LEU A 22 7.38 -11.20 -8.05
C LEU A 22 8.79 -10.64 -8.17
N LEU A 23 9.77 -11.32 -7.60
CA LEU A 23 11.11 -10.79 -7.45
C LEU A 23 12.15 -11.62 -8.20
N PRO A 24 13.29 -11.01 -8.59
CA PRO A 24 14.45 -11.74 -9.06
C PRO A 24 14.90 -12.80 -8.03
N PHE A 25 15.38 -13.93 -8.49
CA PHE A 25 15.76 -15.09 -7.66
C PHE A 25 16.64 -14.71 -6.46
N ARG A 26 17.65 -13.84 -6.68
CA ARG A 26 18.56 -13.35 -5.65
C ARG A 26 17.84 -12.71 -4.46
N ASP A 27 16.79 -11.92 -4.73
CA ASP A 27 16.05 -11.20 -3.72
C ASP A 27 14.94 -12.06 -3.12
N ALA A 28 14.33 -12.94 -3.92
CA ALA A 28 13.30 -13.87 -3.50
C ALA A 28 13.75 -14.80 -2.37
N PHE A 29 14.99 -15.27 -2.39
CA PHE A 29 15.57 -16.12 -1.32
C PHE A 29 15.64 -15.43 0.03
N LYS A 30 15.71 -14.09 0.06
CA LYS A 30 15.70 -13.33 1.31
C LYS A 30 14.30 -13.23 1.93
N LEU A 31 13.25 -13.62 1.20
CA LEU A 31 11.84 -13.51 1.60
C LEU A 31 11.48 -12.11 2.12
N PRO A 32 11.77 -11.03 1.36
CA PRO A 32 11.51 -9.68 1.83
C PRO A 32 10.02 -9.37 2.02
N ILE A 33 9.13 -9.97 1.23
CA ILE A 33 7.69 -9.75 1.32
C ILE A 33 7.07 -10.83 2.20
N TRP A 34 6.50 -10.43 3.34
CA TRP A 34 5.78 -11.31 4.23
C TRP A 34 4.29 -10.96 4.22
N VAL A 35 3.47 -11.95 3.88
CA VAL A 35 2.03 -11.74 3.72
C VAL A 35 1.25 -12.74 4.57
N THR A 36 0.20 -12.27 5.25
CA THR A 36 -0.66 -13.14 6.04
C THR A 36 -1.49 -14.08 5.15
N TYR A 37 -1.87 -15.25 5.68
CA TYR A 37 -2.59 -16.29 4.94
C TYR A 37 -3.93 -15.81 4.35
N ASN A 38 -4.66 -14.93 5.06
CA ASN A 38 -5.97 -14.42 4.67
C ASN A 38 -5.92 -13.14 3.82
N THR A 39 -4.74 -12.61 3.51
CA THR A 39 -4.61 -11.49 2.57
C THR A 39 -4.99 -11.95 1.16
N LYS A 40 -5.92 -11.25 0.52
CA LYS A 40 -6.22 -11.47 -0.91
C LYS A 40 -5.13 -10.82 -1.75
N VAL A 41 -4.39 -11.63 -2.50
CA VAL A 41 -3.31 -11.17 -3.36
C VAL A 41 -3.68 -11.38 -4.81
N ILE A 42 -3.58 -10.33 -5.63
CA ILE A 42 -3.78 -10.35 -7.07
C ILE A 42 -2.64 -9.53 -7.67
N VAL A 43 -1.74 -10.15 -8.43
CA VAL A 43 -0.64 -9.43 -9.07
C VAL A 43 -0.48 -9.89 -10.51
N SER A 44 -0.79 -8.97 -11.42
CA SER A 44 -0.57 -9.08 -12.87
C SER A 44 0.47 -8.08 -13.38
N GLY A 45 0.75 -7.04 -12.58
CA GLY A 45 1.76 -6.01 -12.86
C GLY A 45 3.13 -6.32 -12.26
N GLY A 46 3.93 -5.27 -12.06
CA GLY A 46 5.31 -5.35 -11.56
C GLY A 46 5.47 -4.87 -10.12
N VAL A 47 6.33 -5.55 -9.37
CA VAL A 47 6.80 -5.10 -8.05
C VAL A 47 8.31 -4.95 -8.11
N MET A 48 8.81 -3.78 -7.71
CA MET A 48 10.24 -3.46 -7.69
C MET A 48 10.66 -3.05 -6.29
N LEU A 49 11.69 -3.72 -5.76
CA LEU A 49 12.35 -3.32 -4.52
C LEU A 49 13.61 -2.53 -4.87
N LYS A 50 13.78 -1.34 -4.30
CA LYS A 50 14.99 -0.52 -4.41
C LYS A 50 15.81 -0.62 -3.11
N GLY A 51 17.12 -0.40 -3.23
CA GLY A 51 18.02 -0.37 -2.08
C GLY A 51 18.40 -1.75 -1.54
N ASN A 52 18.73 -1.82 -0.27
CA ASN A 52 19.17 -3.05 0.37
C ASN A 52 18.00 -3.95 0.79
N VAL A 53 17.81 -5.03 0.05
CA VAL A 53 16.73 -5.99 0.33
C VAL A 53 17.07 -6.82 1.57
N LYS A 54 16.20 -6.77 2.59
CA LYS A 54 16.30 -7.49 3.87
C LYS A 54 15.15 -8.49 4.03
N PRO A 55 15.30 -9.55 4.82
CA PRO A 55 14.19 -10.44 5.18
C PRO A 55 13.05 -9.66 5.86
N PHE A 56 11.81 -9.97 5.47
CA PHE A 56 10.59 -9.46 6.09
C PHE A 56 10.45 -7.94 6.16
N MET A 57 11.13 -7.21 5.29
CA MET A 57 11.05 -5.75 5.24
C MET A 57 9.67 -5.23 4.81
N ILE A 58 8.94 -6.00 4.02
CA ILE A 58 7.58 -5.67 3.58
C ILE A 58 6.59 -6.60 4.29
N ARG A 59 5.76 -6.07 5.18
CA ARG A 59 4.78 -6.84 5.95
C ARG A 59 3.36 -6.45 5.55
N ILE A 60 2.54 -7.44 5.15
CA ILE A 60 1.20 -7.20 4.61
C ILE A 60 0.15 -8.01 5.37
N GLY A 61 -0.85 -7.32 5.92
CA GLY A 61 -2.02 -7.91 6.56
C GLY A 61 -1.82 -8.29 8.02
N PHE A 62 -0.72 -7.87 8.65
CA PHE A 62 -0.49 -8.15 10.08
C PHE A 62 -1.35 -7.24 10.95
N HIS A 63 -1.82 -7.80 12.06
CA HIS A 63 -2.65 -7.13 13.03
C HIS A 63 -1.76 -6.48 14.10
N GLU A 64 -1.73 -5.15 14.11
CA GLU A 64 -0.98 -4.36 15.10
C GLU A 64 -1.83 -3.25 15.74
N CYS A 65 -3.10 -3.13 15.35
CA CYS A 65 -4.00 -2.09 15.77
C CYS A 65 -5.31 -2.72 16.29
N SER A 66 -5.75 -2.37 17.48
CA SER A 66 -6.96 -2.91 18.11
C SER A 66 -8.27 -2.38 17.48
N GLU A 67 -8.20 -1.26 16.78
CA GLU A 67 -9.34 -0.56 16.19
C GLU A 67 -9.83 -1.21 14.89
N CYS A 68 -9.09 -2.17 14.32
CA CYS A 68 -9.55 -2.87 13.13
C CYS A 68 -10.44 -4.07 13.47
N ASN A 69 -11.45 -4.33 12.62
CA ASN A 69 -12.26 -5.53 12.74
C ASN A 69 -11.39 -6.78 12.49
N PRO A 70 -11.36 -7.77 13.42
CA PRO A 70 -10.61 -9.01 13.22
C PRO A 70 -10.98 -9.81 11.97
N SER A 71 -12.16 -9.60 11.41
CA SER A 71 -12.66 -10.28 10.21
C SER A 71 -12.25 -9.59 8.90
N ASP A 72 -11.72 -8.35 8.95
CA ASP A 72 -11.37 -7.60 7.77
C ASP A 72 -10.25 -8.27 6.98
N LYS A 73 -10.45 -8.34 5.67
CA LYS A 73 -9.49 -8.92 4.73
C LYS A 73 -8.62 -7.82 4.13
N THR A 74 -7.33 -8.01 4.25
CA THR A 74 -6.35 -7.18 3.52
C THR A 74 -6.39 -7.54 2.04
N VAL A 75 -6.33 -6.54 1.17
CA VAL A 75 -6.26 -6.70 -0.29
C VAL A 75 -4.97 -6.09 -0.81
N PHE A 76 -4.20 -6.88 -1.53
CA PHE A 76 -2.99 -6.45 -2.21
C PHE A 76 -3.14 -6.77 -3.70
N ARG A 77 -3.58 -5.77 -4.46
CA ARG A 77 -3.82 -5.88 -5.91
C ARG A 77 -2.91 -4.95 -6.67
N ILE A 78 -2.03 -5.50 -7.48
CA ILE A 78 -1.06 -4.77 -8.29
C ILE A 78 -1.22 -5.19 -9.75
N ASP A 79 -1.97 -4.40 -10.52
CA ASP A 79 -2.10 -4.59 -11.96
C ASP A 79 -1.15 -3.66 -12.74
N GLY A 80 -0.72 -2.55 -12.12
CA GLY A 80 0.28 -1.61 -12.60
C GLY A 80 1.67 -1.86 -12.00
N LYS A 81 2.34 -0.80 -11.55
CA LYS A 81 3.70 -0.87 -11.00
C LYS A 81 3.72 -0.41 -9.55
N LEU A 82 4.29 -1.22 -8.66
CA LEU A 82 4.59 -0.88 -7.28
C LEU A 82 6.10 -0.79 -7.08
N ILE A 83 6.58 0.33 -6.57
CA ILE A 83 7.98 0.56 -6.21
C ILE A 83 8.07 0.74 -4.70
N LEU A 84 8.96 -0.01 -4.06
CA LEU A 84 9.22 0.05 -2.62
C LEU A 84 10.70 0.40 -2.40
N GLU A 85 10.98 1.47 -1.67
CA GLU A 85 12.36 1.95 -1.47
C GLU A 85 12.97 1.52 -0.13
N GLY A 86 12.20 0.82 0.73
CA GLY A 86 12.67 0.37 2.04
C GLY A 86 11.63 -0.44 2.77
N ASP A 87 11.60 -0.31 4.09
CA ASP A 87 10.67 -1.03 4.94
C ASP A 87 9.24 -0.53 4.74
N ALA A 88 8.26 -1.44 4.64
CA ALA A 88 6.85 -1.09 4.55
C ALA A 88 5.97 -2.01 5.38
N HIS A 89 5.02 -1.42 6.12
CA HIS A 89 4.01 -2.12 6.88
C HIS A 89 2.61 -1.75 6.40
N ILE A 90 1.87 -2.73 5.92
CA ILE A 90 0.49 -2.59 5.47
C ILE A 90 -0.38 -3.38 6.43
N GLY A 91 -0.99 -2.69 7.38
CA GLY A 91 -1.78 -3.28 8.46
C GLY A 91 -3.03 -3.99 7.98
N LYS A 92 -3.60 -4.81 8.85
CA LYS A 92 -4.76 -5.63 8.57
C LYS A 92 -5.97 -4.80 8.12
N GLY A 93 -6.76 -5.36 7.20
CA GLY A 93 -7.94 -4.70 6.64
C GLY A 93 -7.63 -3.67 5.55
N SER A 94 -6.36 -3.30 5.38
CA SER A 94 -5.97 -2.30 4.38
C SER A 94 -6.05 -2.85 2.96
N LYS A 95 -6.30 -1.96 2.01
CA LYS A 95 -6.42 -2.27 0.59
C LYS A 95 -5.42 -1.44 -0.21
N ILE A 96 -4.45 -2.09 -0.82
CA ILE A 96 -3.53 -1.49 -1.78
C ILE A 96 -3.95 -1.95 -3.17
N ILE A 97 -4.39 -1.01 -4.00
CA ILE A 97 -4.89 -1.29 -5.33
C ILE A 97 -4.17 -0.37 -6.31
N VAL A 98 -3.35 -0.97 -7.18
CA VAL A 98 -2.64 -0.26 -8.25
C VAL A 98 -3.20 -0.76 -9.57
N TYR A 99 -3.92 0.10 -10.28
CA TYR A 99 -4.54 -0.24 -11.55
C TYR A 99 -3.51 -0.32 -12.67
N LYS A 100 -3.92 -0.90 -13.80
CA LYS A 100 -3.10 -1.01 -14.99
C LYS A 100 -2.57 0.38 -15.40
N ASP A 101 -1.32 0.43 -15.82
CA ASP A 101 -0.59 1.65 -16.23
C ASP A 101 -0.33 2.67 -15.11
N ALA A 102 -0.81 2.43 -13.88
CA ALA A 102 -0.55 3.27 -12.71
C ALA A 102 0.77 2.91 -12.02
N ILE A 103 1.31 3.90 -11.30
CA ILE A 103 2.54 3.75 -10.52
C ILE A 103 2.26 4.16 -9.08
N LEU A 104 2.53 3.25 -8.13
CA LEU A 104 2.56 3.54 -6.71
C LEU A 104 4.00 3.44 -6.21
N GLU A 105 4.48 4.51 -5.58
CA GLU A 105 5.80 4.56 -4.95
C GLU A 105 5.66 4.67 -3.44
N LEU A 106 6.30 3.78 -2.71
CA LEU A 106 6.38 3.81 -1.25
C LEU A 106 7.84 4.01 -0.85
N GLY A 107 8.12 5.14 -0.21
CA GLY A 107 9.43 5.43 0.38
C GLY A 107 9.74 4.53 1.57
N ASP A 108 10.94 4.70 2.13
CA ASP A 108 11.37 3.91 3.28
C ASP A 108 10.56 4.25 4.54
N ASN A 109 10.36 3.26 5.41
CA ASN A 109 9.60 3.37 6.67
C ASN A 109 8.14 3.82 6.45
N PHE A 110 7.48 3.22 5.46
CA PHE A 110 6.06 3.44 5.17
C PHE A 110 5.19 2.54 6.06
N ALA A 111 4.20 3.12 6.75
CA ALA A 111 3.30 2.31 7.57
C ALA A 111 1.83 2.75 7.50
N ILE A 112 0.95 1.75 7.44
CA ILE A 112 -0.49 1.86 7.64
C ILE A 112 -0.87 1.00 8.84
N SER A 113 -1.51 1.58 9.85
CA SER A 113 -1.93 0.82 11.04
C SER A 113 -2.99 -0.21 10.71
N ALA A 114 -4.11 0.17 10.08
CA ALA A 114 -5.18 -0.74 9.68
C ALA A 114 -6.19 -0.10 8.69
N SER A 115 -7.03 -0.94 8.08
CA SER A 115 -8.32 -0.61 7.43
C SER A 115 -8.32 0.57 6.47
N SER A 116 -7.16 0.99 5.96
CA SER A 116 -7.03 2.11 5.03
C SER A 116 -6.98 1.63 3.58
N THR A 117 -7.37 2.50 2.66
CA THR A 117 -7.39 2.19 1.23
C THR A 117 -6.49 3.15 0.46
N ILE A 118 -5.58 2.60 -0.33
CA ILE A 118 -4.83 3.33 -1.37
C ILE A 118 -5.30 2.79 -2.73
N SER A 119 -5.90 3.66 -3.52
CA SER A 119 -6.41 3.38 -4.86
C SER A 119 -5.68 4.23 -5.88
N CYS A 120 -4.70 3.66 -6.57
CA CYS A 120 -3.83 4.33 -7.50
C CYS A 120 -4.21 3.99 -8.95
N ARG A 121 -4.68 4.97 -9.71
CA ARG A 121 -5.05 4.86 -11.13
C ARG A 121 -4.09 5.59 -12.06
N LYS A 122 -3.34 6.56 -11.54
CA LYS A 122 -2.34 7.32 -12.28
C LYS A 122 -0.99 7.25 -11.62
N HIS A 123 -0.80 8.02 -10.55
CA HIS A 123 0.47 8.07 -9.84
C HIS A 123 0.26 8.56 -8.40
N ILE A 124 0.68 7.75 -7.44
CA ILE A 124 0.74 8.14 -6.04
C ILE A 124 2.15 7.89 -5.54
N LYS A 125 2.76 8.92 -4.96
CA LYS A 125 4.10 8.85 -4.39
C LYS A 125 4.07 9.20 -2.92
N PHE A 126 4.66 8.33 -2.11
CA PHE A 126 4.95 8.57 -0.70
C PHE A 126 6.47 8.68 -0.50
N GLY A 127 6.90 9.72 0.19
CA GLY A 127 8.28 9.89 0.64
C GLY A 127 8.62 8.94 1.79
N LYS A 128 9.67 9.27 2.55
CA LYS A 128 10.13 8.48 3.70
C LYS A 128 9.37 8.84 4.97
N ASP A 129 9.34 7.90 5.91
CA ASP A 129 8.73 8.11 7.25
C ASP A 129 7.25 8.53 7.17
N ILE A 130 6.47 7.82 6.38
CA ILE A 130 5.03 8.06 6.25
C ILE A 130 4.26 7.12 7.19
N GLN A 131 3.42 7.72 8.05
CA GLN A 131 2.62 6.99 9.02
C GLN A 131 1.14 7.28 8.83
N PHE A 132 0.36 6.24 8.55
CA PHE A 132 -1.11 6.32 8.56
C PHE A 132 -1.67 5.72 9.84
N SER A 133 -2.66 6.39 10.41
CA SER A 133 -3.54 5.79 11.42
C SER A 133 -4.43 4.72 10.75
N TRP A 134 -5.71 4.72 10.94
CA TRP A 134 -6.64 3.74 10.36
C TRP A 134 -7.80 4.44 9.66
N ASP A 135 -8.58 3.70 8.86
CA ASP A 135 -9.75 4.17 8.11
C ASP A 135 -9.48 5.35 7.16
N CYS A 136 -8.26 5.46 6.65
CA CYS A 136 -7.91 6.50 5.70
C CYS A 136 -8.17 6.07 4.25
N LEU A 137 -8.47 7.05 3.39
CA LEU A 137 -8.60 6.86 1.94
C LEU A 137 -7.63 7.77 1.19
N VAL A 138 -6.86 7.19 0.28
CA VAL A 138 -6.04 7.94 -0.69
C VAL A 138 -6.42 7.48 -2.08
N MET A 139 -6.85 8.40 -2.95
CA MET A 139 -7.21 8.07 -4.33
C MET A 139 -6.91 9.23 -5.30
N ASP A 140 -6.26 8.92 -6.39
CA ASP A 140 -5.80 9.87 -7.42
C ASP A 140 -6.77 10.01 -8.61
N SER A 141 -7.97 9.43 -8.51
CA SER A 141 -8.98 9.37 -9.56
C SER A 141 -10.39 9.43 -8.96
N ASP A 142 -11.32 10.04 -9.68
CA ASP A 142 -12.76 9.98 -9.35
C ASP A 142 -13.41 8.68 -9.84
N THR A 143 -12.69 7.81 -10.53
CA THR A 143 -13.17 6.56 -11.16
C THR A 143 -14.16 6.73 -12.32
N HIS A 144 -14.86 7.85 -12.39
CA HIS A 144 -15.82 8.20 -13.45
C HIS A 144 -15.32 9.39 -14.26
N ILE A 145 -15.52 9.34 -15.57
CA ILE A 145 -15.18 10.44 -16.47
C ILE A 145 -16.39 11.39 -16.54
N ILE A 146 -16.13 12.68 -16.35
CA ILE A 146 -17.12 13.75 -16.56
C ILE A 146 -16.68 14.52 -17.79
N MET A 147 -17.59 14.66 -18.74
CA MET A 147 -17.37 15.39 -20.00
C MET A 147 -18.15 16.71 -19.96
N ASP A 148 -17.58 17.77 -20.57
CA ASP A 148 -18.31 18.99 -20.89
C ASP A 148 -19.17 18.80 -22.16
N GLU A 149 -19.92 19.86 -22.52
CA GLU A 149 -20.77 19.88 -23.71
C GLU A 149 -19.97 19.73 -25.03
N GLN A 150 -18.69 20.02 -25.00
CA GLN A 150 -17.76 19.90 -26.13
C GLN A 150 -17.06 18.53 -26.21
N GLY A 151 -17.33 17.64 -25.23
CA GLY A 151 -16.72 16.30 -25.16
C GLY A 151 -15.32 16.27 -24.56
N ASN A 152 -14.88 17.31 -23.85
CA ASN A 152 -13.60 17.30 -23.13
C ASN A 152 -13.77 16.73 -21.72
N CYS A 153 -12.82 15.94 -21.26
CA CYS A 153 -12.79 15.45 -19.90
C CYS A 153 -12.44 16.59 -18.92
N ILE A 154 -13.38 16.93 -18.01
CA ILE A 154 -13.22 18.04 -17.06
C ILE A 154 -12.69 17.58 -15.69
N ASN A 155 -12.61 16.29 -15.43
CA ASN A 155 -12.13 15.73 -14.16
C ASN A 155 -10.99 14.72 -14.31
N PRO A 156 -9.91 15.03 -15.05
CA PRO A 156 -8.82 14.07 -15.27
C PRO A 156 -8.17 13.62 -13.96
N ASP A 157 -7.62 12.41 -13.98
CA ASP A 157 -6.82 11.89 -12.86
C ASP A 157 -5.60 12.78 -12.62
N LYS A 158 -5.29 13.05 -11.34
CA LYS A 158 -4.13 13.87 -10.93
C LYS A 158 -3.31 13.12 -9.91
N GLU A 159 -1.99 13.21 -10.04
CA GLU A 159 -1.07 12.59 -9.09
C GLU A 159 -1.27 13.11 -7.66
N ILE A 160 -0.87 12.26 -6.70
CA ILE A 160 -0.79 12.62 -5.28
C ILE A 160 0.65 12.44 -4.84
N VAL A 161 1.19 13.45 -4.17
CA VAL A 161 2.57 13.42 -3.67
C VAL A 161 2.59 13.73 -2.18
N PHE A 162 3.09 12.79 -1.39
CA PHE A 162 3.51 13.03 -0.01
C PHE A 162 5.02 13.12 0.02
N TYR A 163 5.53 14.19 0.61
CA TYR A 163 6.96 14.30 0.90
C TYR A 163 7.31 13.55 2.19
N ASP A 164 8.48 13.81 2.76
CA ASP A 164 8.98 13.01 3.89
C ASP A 164 8.36 13.41 5.23
N LYS A 165 8.29 12.45 6.17
CA LYS A 165 7.88 12.66 7.57
C LYS A 165 6.47 13.23 7.70
N VAL A 166 5.50 12.50 7.18
CA VAL A 166 4.08 12.88 7.26
C VAL A 166 3.32 11.88 8.12
N TRP A 167 2.55 12.39 9.08
CA TRP A 167 1.60 11.60 9.84
C TRP A 167 0.17 11.95 9.42
N ILE A 168 -0.59 10.91 9.07
CA ILE A 168 -1.99 11.01 8.66
C ILE A 168 -2.86 10.43 9.76
N GLY A 169 -3.71 11.28 10.35
CA GLY A 169 -4.66 10.92 11.39
C GLY A 169 -5.77 9.99 10.89
N ASN A 170 -6.55 9.46 11.81
CA ASN A 170 -7.64 8.54 11.52
C ASN A 170 -8.72 9.19 10.64
N GLY A 171 -9.29 8.41 9.72
CA GLY A 171 -10.44 8.78 8.92
C GLY A 171 -10.16 9.82 7.82
N CYS A 172 -8.92 10.19 7.59
CA CYS A 172 -8.57 11.18 6.58
C CYS A 172 -8.85 10.70 5.15
N MET A 173 -9.32 11.63 4.31
CA MET A 173 -9.52 11.40 2.89
C MET A 173 -8.61 12.33 2.09
N ILE A 174 -7.68 11.76 1.33
CA ILE A 174 -6.73 12.47 0.47
C ILE A 174 -7.06 12.16 -0.98
N LEU A 175 -7.41 13.18 -1.72
CA LEU A 175 -7.91 13.03 -3.09
C LEU A 175 -6.92 13.58 -4.12
N LYS A 176 -7.18 13.27 -5.38
CA LYS A 176 -6.35 13.61 -6.53
C LYS A 176 -5.86 15.05 -6.53
N GLY A 177 -4.60 15.23 -6.89
CA GLY A 177 -3.94 16.54 -6.96
C GLY A 177 -3.42 17.05 -5.61
N ALA A 178 -3.52 16.27 -4.53
CA ALA A 178 -2.97 16.68 -3.24
C ALA A 178 -1.44 16.56 -3.21
N HIS A 179 -0.78 17.61 -2.68
CA HIS A 179 0.64 17.65 -2.40
C HIS A 179 0.85 17.96 -0.93
N VAL A 180 1.38 17.01 -0.17
CA VAL A 180 1.56 17.12 1.28
C VAL A 180 3.04 17.37 1.58
N PRO A 181 3.42 18.52 2.17
CA PRO A 181 4.81 18.89 2.38
C PRO A 181 5.50 18.04 3.45
N ASN A 182 6.84 18.18 3.55
CA ASN A 182 7.63 17.53 4.59
C ASN A 182 7.20 17.96 6.00
N ASN A 183 7.40 17.06 6.97
CA ASN A 183 7.18 17.31 8.39
C ASN A 183 5.74 17.80 8.70
N CYS A 184 4.76 17.18 8.07
CA CYS A 184 3.36 17.57 8.15
C CYS A 184 2.55 16.57 8.99
N VAL A 185 1.58 17.09 9.75
CA VAL A 185 0.57 16.28 10.43
C VAL A 185 -0.79 16.66 9.85
N ILE A 186 -1.50 15.66 9.29
CA ILE A 186 -2.90 15.80 8.91
C ILE A 186 -3.73 15.28 10.07
N GLY A 187 -4.50 16.18 10.73
CA GLY A 187 -5.33 15.82 11.88
C GLY A 187 -6.40 14.79 11.52
N ALA A 188 -6.91 14.07 12.51
CA ALA A 188 -8.02 13.15 12.33
C ALA A 188 -9.30 13.89 11.90
N ARG A 189 -10.14 13.16 11.15
CA ARG A 189 -11.45 13.65 10.70
C ARG A 189 -12.46 13.64 11.85
#